data_a9cd1a0f1e94594c09662d45a6329bcf
#
_entry.id   a9cd1a0f1e94594c09662d45a6329bcf
#
_cell.length_a   1.000
_cell.length_b   1.000
_cell.length_c   1.000
_cell.angle_alpha   90.00
_cell.angle_beta   90.00
_cell.angle_gamma   90.00
#
_symmetry.space_group_name_H-M   'P 1'
#
loop_
_entity.id
_entity.type
_entity.pdbx_description
1 polymer ?
#
loop_
_entity_poly.entity_id
_entity_poly.type
_entity_poly.pdbx_seq_one_letter_code
_entity_poly.pdbx_strand_id
1 'polypeptide(L)'
;MSSIKAGEQIPADGDVVEGAASVDESAITGESAPVIRESGGDRSAVTGGTTVISDWIVVRVSSNPGEGFMDKMIAMVEGASRKKTPNELALQIFLVALSIIFVLVTMSLYSYSVFSSVEAGAANPTSITNLVALLICLAPTTIGALLSAIGIAGMSRLNQANVLAMSGRAIEAAGDVDTLLLDKTGTITLGNRQADAFIPVDGHKEMELADAAQLSSLADETPEGRSIVVLAKERFGIRARNMEELQASFVPFTAKTRMSGIDYNGNEIRKGAADAIKAYVDRHGGAFSRECEDIVKRIANQGGTPLVVAKNGRVMGVVELKDIVKQGVKEKFADLRKMGIRTIMNYRR
;
A
#
# COMPACT_ATOMS: atom_id res chain seq x y z
N MET A 1 -3.89 -1.76 29.37
CA MET A 1 -5.09 -2.29 28.67
C MET A 1 -5.81 -1.12 28.05
N SER A 2 -6.19 -1.24 26.79
CA SER A 2 -6.94 -0.23 26.03
C SER A 2 -8.17 -0.86 25.41
N SER A 3 -9.33 -0.21 25.53
CA SER A 3 -10.55 -0.61 24.83
C SER A 3 -10.64 0.18 23.54
N ILE A 4 -10.79 -0.49 22.42
CA ILE A 4 -10.72 0.07 21.06
C ILE A 4 -11.99 -0.32 20.33
N LYS A 5 -12.66 0.67 19.74
CA LYS A 5 -13.95 0.52 19.03
C LYS A 5 -13.77 0.71 17.53
N ALA A 6 -14.81 0.33 16.78
CA ALA A 6 -14.85 0.58 15.34
C ALA A 6 -14.52 2.03 15.00
N GLY A 7 -13.63 2.21 14.00
CA GLY A 7 -13.10 3.50 13.57
C GLY A 7 -11.86 3.98 14.31
N GLU A 8 -11.46 3.33 15.40
CA GLU A 8 -10.27 3.71 16.19
C GLU A 8 -9.05 2.90 15.77
N GLN A 9 -7.87 3.51 15.92
CA GLN A 9 -6.59 2.83 15.68
C GLN A 9 -6.10 2.11 16.92
N ILE A 10 -5.49 0.96 16.72
CA ILE A 10 -4.80 0.20 17.78
C ILE A 10 -3.51 0.95 18.14
N PRO A 11 -3.34 1.38 19.42
CA PRO A 11 -2.26 2.30 19.78
C PRO A 11 -0.87 1.65 19.81
N ALA A 12 -0.78 0.37 20.06
CA ALA A 12 0.49 -0.37 20.15
C ALA A 12 0.27 -1.87 19.95
N ASP A 13 1.36 -2.60 19.70
CA ASP A 13 1.32 -4.06 19.58
C ASP A 13 0.87 -4.71 20.88
N GLY A 14 0.04 -5.71 20.78
CA GLY A 14 -0.53 -6.38 21.95
C GLY A 14 -1.34 -7.62 21.61
N ASP A 15 -2.01 -8.13 22.65
CA ASP A 15 -2.91 -9.27 22.57
C ASP A 15 -4.33 -8.87 22.95
N VAL A 16 -5.29 -9.31 22.15
CA VAL A 16 -6.72 -9.18 22.48
C VAL A 16 -7.04 -10.07 23.65
N VAL A 17 -7.51 -9.47 24.74
CA VAL A 17 -7.90 -10.19 25.98
C VAL A 17 -9.40 -10.34 26.09
N GLU A 18 -10.18 -9.46 25.44
CA GLU A 18 -11.63 -9.47 25.46
C GLU A 18 -12.18 -8.92 24.13
N GLY A 19 -13.32 -9.47 23.68
CA GLY A 19 -14.00 -9.03 22.46
C GLY A 19 -13.53 -9.75 21.21
N ALA A 20 -14.14 -9.39 20.08
CA ALA A 20 -13.77 -9.81 18.73
C ALA A 20 -14.12 -8.69 17.75
N ALA A 21 -13.22 -8.36 16.85
CA ALA A 21 -13.39 -7.28 15.89
C ALA A 21 -12.76 -7.61 14.53
N SER A 22 -13.27 -6.98 13.49
CA SER A 22 -12.58 -6.93 12.19
C SER A 22 -11.57 -5.80 12.21
N VAL A 23 -10.31 -6.11 11.88
CA VAL A 23 -9.20 -5.17 11.88
C VAL A 23 -8.65 -5.04 10.47
N ASP A 24 -8.48 -3.81 10.01
CA ASP A 24 -7.77 -3.49 8.77
C ASP A 24 -6.26 -3.44 9.05
N GLU A 25 -5.56 -4.43 8.54
CA GLU A 25 -4.11 -4.54 8.62
C GLU A 25 -3.41 -4.22 7.29
N SER A 26 -4.12 -3.62 6.34
CA SER A 26 -3.62 -3.36 4.98
C SER A 26 -2.35 -2.51 4.96
N ALA A 27 -2.21 -1.57 5.90
CA ALA A 27 -1.01 -0.74 6.05
C ALA A 27 0.25 -1.55 6.40
N ILE A 28 0.09 -2.76 6.96
CA ILE A 28 1.19 -3.62 7.41
C ILE A 28 1.37 -4.83 6.49
N THR A 29 0.26 -5.53 6.20
CA THR A 29 0.28 -6.76 5.40
C THR A 29 0.20 -6.52 3.91
N GLY A 30 -0.28 -5.33 3.50
CA GLY A 30 -0.63 -5.02 2.11
C GLY A 30 -1.92 -5.71 1.62
N GLU A 31 -2.60 -6.48 2.48
CA GLU A 31 -3.82 -7.20 2.11
C GLU A 31 -5.06 -6.36 2.47
N SER A 32 -5.93 -6.12 1.51
CA SER A 32 -7.14 -5.31 1.70
C SER A 32 -8.28 -6.02 2.44
N ALA A 33 -8.16 -7.34 2.68
CA ALA A 33 -9.17 -8.08 3.42
C ALA A 33 -9.00 -7.86 4.92
N PRO A 34 -10.06 -7.41 5.63
CA PRO A 34 -10.00 -7.33 7.08
C PRO A 34 -9.78 -8.69 7.73
N VAL A 35 -8.98 -8.70 8.80
CA VAL A 35 -8.68 -9.88 9.58
C VAL A 35 -9.51 -9.85 10.87
N ILE A 36 -10.14 -10.98 11.22
CA ILE A 36 -10.84 -11.10 12.50
C ILE A 36 -9.81 -11.34 13.60
N ARG A 37 -9.81 -10.46 14.60
CA ARG A 37 -9.03 -10.55 15.82
C ARG A 37 -9.94 -10.81 17.00
N GLU A 38 -9.61 -11.81 17.82
CA GLU A 38 -10.44 -12.24 18.94
C GLU A 38 -9.57 -12.69 20.13
N SER A 39 -10.15 -12.73 21.31
CA SER A 39 -9.44 -13.18 22.51
C SER A 39 -9.15 -14.67 22.46
N GLY A 40 -7.90 -15.03 22.70
CA GLY A 40 -7.41 -16.40 22.79
C GLY A 40 -7.00 -17.02 21.44
N GLY A 41 -5.98 -17.87 21.48
CA GLY A 41 -5.44 -18.57 20.32
C GLY A 41 -4.62 -17.70 19.36
N ASP A 42 -4.44 -18.20 18.13
CA ASP A 42 -3.55 -17.60 17.12
C ASP A 42 -4.05 -16.25 16.56
N ARG A 43 -5.30 -15.86 16.88
CA ARG A 43 -5.92 -14.63 16.39
C ARG A 43 -5.91 -13.48 17.38
N SER A 44 -5.26 -13.66 18.54
CA SER A 44 -5.23 -12.64 19.59
C SER A 44 -4.22 -11.52 19.33
N ALA A 45 -3.15 -11.79 18.59
CA ALA A 45 -2.11 -10.80 18.34
C ALA A 45 -2.61 -9.67 17.42
N VAL A 46 -2.36 -8.42 17.83
CA VAL A 46 -2.68 -7.22 17.06
C VAL A 46 -1.47 -6.31 16.97
N THR A 47 -1.39 -5.56 15.88
CA THR A 47 -0.28 -4.64 15.61
C THR A 47 -0.72 -3.19 15.74
N GLY A 48 0.09 -2.38 16.39
CA GLY A 48 -0.12 -0.94 16.50
C GLY A 48 -0.20 -0.24 15.13
N GLY A 49 -1.07 0.77 15.02
CA GLY A 49 -1.28 1.51 13.77
C GLY A 49 -2.33 0.90 12.84
N THR A 50 -2.84 -0.31 13.12
CA THR A 50 -3.97 -0.92 12.40
C THR A 50 -5.30 -0.36 12.89
N THR A 51 -6.36 -0.44 12.08
CA THR A 51 -7.65 0.19 12.37
C THR A 51 -8.75 -0.86 12.60
N VAL A 52 -9.51 -0.72 13.68
CA VAL A 52 -10.69 -1.54 13.95
C VAL A 52 -11.83 -1.07 13.03
N ILE A 53 -12.40 -2.00 12.21
CA ILE A 53 -13.48 -1.67 11.27
C ILE A 53 -14.86 -1.91 11.88
N SER A 54 -15.02 -3.02 12.61
CA SER A 54 -16.30 -3.37 13.23
C SER A 54 -16.09 -3.90 14.65
N ASP A 55 -17.12 -3.76 15.47
CA ASP A 55 -17.15 -4.23 16.86
C ASP A 55 -16.13 -3.52 17.78
N TRP A 56 -15.66 -4.18 18.80
CA TRP A 56 -14.69 -3.67 19.77
C TRP A 56 -13.81 -4.78 20.32
N ILE A 57 -12.62 -4.40 20.75
CA ILE A 57 -11.65 -5.28 21.41
C ILE A 57 -11.01 -4.57 22.60
N VAL A 58 -10.63 -5.33 23.60
CA VAL A 58 -9.72 -4.89 24.66
C VAL A 58 -8.35 -5.49 24.40
N VAL A 59 -7.37 -4.63 24.24
CA VAL A 59 -5.99 -5.03 23.96
C VAL A 59 -5.12 -4.80 25.18
N ARG A 60 -4.37 -5.83 25.56
CA ARG A 60 -3.27 -5.74 26.51
C ARG A 60 -1.99 -5.47 25.71
N VAL A 61 -1.46 -4.25 25.83
CA VAL A 61 -0.21 -3.86 25.19
C VAL A 61 0.93 -4.76 25.67
N SER A 62 1.68 -5.32 24.75
CA SER A 62 2.82 -6.22 25.02
C SER A 62 4.17 -5.59 24.66
N SER A 63 4.18 -4.53 23.84
CA SER A 63 5.41 -3.83 23.45
C SER A 63 5.67 -2.59 24.30
N ASN A 64 6.95 -2.31 24.60
CA ASN A 64 7.35 -1.03 25.18
C ASN A 64 7.33 0.07 24.11
N PRO A 65 7.22 1.36 24.51
CA PRO A 65 7.38 2.48 23.58
C PRO A 65 8.73 2.40 22.84
N GLY A 66 8.71 2.48 21.51
CA GLY A 66 9.89 2.36 20.66
C GLY A 66 10.29 0.92 20.27
N GLU A 67 9.61 -0.11 20.79
CA GLU A 67 9.88 -1.51 20.47
C GLU A 67 8.79 -2.16 19.62
N GLY A 68 7.73 -1.43 19.27
CA GLY A 68 6.65 -1.89 18.43
C GLY A 68 7.11 -2.27 17.03
N PHE A 69 6.26 -2.99 16.30
CA PHE A 69 6.54 -3.39 14.92
C PHE A 69 6.75 -2.18 14.01
N MET A 70 5.88 -1.16 14.14
CA MET A 70 6.01 0.09 13.38
C MET A 70 7.28 0.85 13.74
N ASP A 71 7.65 0.90 15.03
CA ASP A 71 8.87 1.55 15.48
C ASP A 71 10.11 0.87 14.90
N LYS A 72 10.12 -0.47 14.87
CA LYS A 72 11.20 -1.25 14.23
C LYS A 72 11.27 -1.01 12.73
N MET A 73 10.14 -0.91 12.05
CA MET A 73 10.10 -0.57 10.62
C MET A 73 10.66 0.83 10.37
N ILE A 74 10.25 1.82 11.15
CA ILE A 74 10.76 3.20 11.06
C ILE A 74 12.27 3.21 11.30
N ALA A 75 12.75 2.55 12.36
CA ALA A 75 14.17 2.46 12.68
C ALA A 75 14.99 1.77 11.57
N MET A 76 14.45 0.74 10.91
CA MET A 76 15.10 0.11 9.76
C MET A 76 15.17 1.05 8.55
N VAL A 77 14.15 1.86 8.31
CA VAL A 77 14.13 2.84 7.21
C VAL A 77 15.07 4.01 7.52
N GLU A 78 15.07 4.53 8.74
CA GLU A 78 15.93 5.64 9.17
C GLU A 78 17.38 5.21 9.31
N GLY A 79 17.62 4.00 9.84
CA GLY A 79 18.96 3.42 10.03
C GLY A 79 19.58 2.87 8.75
N ALA A 80 18.82 2.75 7.66
CA ALA A 80 19.36 2.37 6.36
C ALA A 80 20.33 3.45 5.87
N SER A 81 21.64 3.20 6.01
CA SER A 81 22.67 4.09 5.48
C SER A 81 22.48 4.16 3.96
N ARG A 82 22.06 5.32 3.47
CA ARG A 82 21.84 5.54 2.04
C ARG A 82 23.17 5.47 1.34
N LYS A 83 23.40 4.42 0.57
CA LYS A 83 24.58 4.32 -0.29
C LYS A 83 24.62 5.52 -1.24
N LYS A 84 25.82 6.02 -1.51
CA LYS A 84 26.01 7.08 -2.52
C LYS A 84 25.55 6.58 -3.87
N THR A 85 24.99 7.46 -4.69
CA THR A 85 24.68 7.12 -6.07
C THR A 85 25.96 6.86 -6.87
N PRO A 86 25.90 6.07 -7.96
CA PRO A 86 27.07 5.85 -8.82
C PRO A 86 27.69 7.18 -9.32
N ASN A 87 26.85 8.16 -9.66
CA ASN A 87 27.29 9.48 -10.11
C ASN A 87 27.96 10.29 -9.01
N GLU A 88 27.41 10.27 -7.78
CA GLU A 88 28.07 10.89 -6.61
C GLU A 88 29.44 10.27 -6.33
N LEU A 89 29.56 8.95 -6.45
CA LEU A 89 30.83 8.25 -6.24
C LEU A 89 31.83 8.62 -7.34
N ALA A 90 31.42 8.61 -8.61
CA ALA A 90 32.25 9.00 -9.74
C ALA A 90 32.72 10.45 -9.61
N LEU A 91 31.81 11.36 -9.26
CA LEU A 91 32.13 12.77 -9.05
C LEU A 91 33.09 12.96 -7.86
N GLN A 92 32.91 12.24 -6.77
CA GLN A 92 33.81 12.32 -5.62
C GLN A 92 35.22 11.83 -5.97
N ILE A 93 35.36 10.72 -6.70
CA ILE A 93 36.64 10.20 -7.18
C ILE A 93 37.30 11.24 -8.09
N PHE A 94 36.57 11.82 -9.02
CA PHE A 94 37.04 12.86 -9.93
C PHE A 94 37.54 14.10 -9.17
N LEU A 95 36.76 14.59 -8.19
CA LEU A 95 37.15 15.74 -7.38
C LEU A 95 38.43 15.49 -6.58
N VAL A 96 38.59 14.30 -5.97
CA VAL A 96 39.77 13.93 -5.23
C VAL A 96 40.98 13.84 -6.15
N ALA A 97 40.84 13.16 -7.29
CA ALA A 97 41.91 13.04 -8.28
C ALA A 97 42.38 14.42 -8.80
N LEU A 98 41.41 15.26 -9.15
CA LEU A 98 41.68 16.62 -9.63
C LEU A 98 42.36 17.49 -8.57
N SER A 99 41.91 17.39 -7.30
CA SER A 99 42.56 18.12 -6.19
C SER A 99 44.02 17.68 -5.98
N ILE A 100 44.28 16.39 -6.05
CA ILE A 100 45.68 15.87 -5.95
C ILE A 100 46.54 16.40 -7.10
N ILE A 101 46.02 16.37 -8.34
CA ILE A 101 46.75 16.90 -9.50
C ILE A 101 47.05 18.37 -9.30
N PHE A 102 46.06 19.18 -8.88
CA PHE A 102 46.26 20.63 -8.70
C PHE A 102 47.25 20.96 -7.60
N VAL A 103 47.26 20.20 -6.49
CA VAL A 103 48.26 20.34 -5.44
C VAL A 103 49.65 20.03 -5.98
N LEU A 104 49.83 18.90 -6.67
CA LEU A 104 51.12 18.48 -7.25
C LEU A 104 51.63 19.52 -8.27
N VAL A 105 50.78 19.99 -9.16
CA VAL A 105 51.15 21.01 -10.16
C VAL A 105 51.53 22.32 -9.50
N THR A 106 50.76 22.78 -8.49
CA THR A 106 51.06 24.04 -7.81
C THR A 106 52.37 23.93 -7.01
N MET A 107 52.67 22.81 -6.38
CA MET A 107 53.92 22.60 -5.67
C MET A 107 55.14 22.54 -6.62
N SER A 108 54.98 21.80 -7.73
CA SER A 108 56.09 21.70 -8.73
C SER A 108 56.34 23.01 -9.48
N LEU A 109 55.29 23.82 -9.66
CA LEU A 109 55.41 25.13 -10.36
C LEU A 109 56.36 26.09 -9.68
N TYR A 110 56.38 26.10 -8.33
CA TYR A 110 57.31 26.95 -7.58
C TYR A 110 58.78 26.58 -7.86
N SER A 111 59.12 25.33 -7.70
CA SER A 111 60.49 24.83 -7.93
C SER A 111 60.92 25.04 -9.37
N TYR A 112 60.02 24.80 -10.33
CA TYR A 112 60.29 25.03 -11.74
C TYR A 112 60.49 26.53 -12.05
N SER A 113 59.65 27.42 -11.48
CA SER A 113 59.75 28.87 -11.64
C SER A 113 61.08 29.43 -11.06
N VAL A 114 61.51 28.93 -9.87
CA VAL A 114 62.79 29.28 -9.29
C VAL A 114 63.94 28.84 -10.19
N PHE A 115 63.95 27.60 -10.63
CA PHE A 115 64.99 27.06 -11.52
C PHE A 115 65.08 27.87 -12.81
N SER A 116 63.96 28.13 -13.50
CA SER A 116 63.90 28.87 -14.72
C SER A 116 64.38 30.34 -14.57
N SER A 117 64.08 30.96 -13.43
CA SER A 117 64.51 32.33 -13.12
C SER A 117 66.01 32.44 -12.90
N VAL A 118 66.57 31.45 -12.20
CA VAL A 118 68.02 31.35 -11.96
C VAL A 118 68.78 31.17 -13.27
N GLU A 119 68.36 30.27 -14.14
CA GLU A 119 68.94 30.06 -15.47
C GLU A 119 68.85 31.31 -16.38
N ALA A 120 67.74 32.02 -16.30
CA ALA A 120 67.50 33.24 -17.07
C ALA A 120 68.20 34.48 -16.49
N GLY A 121 68.84 34.38 -15.29
CA GLY A 121 69.44 35.53 -14.59
C GLY A 121 68.37 36.61 -14.20
N ALA A 122 67.11 36.23 -14.05
CA ALA A 122 66.00 37.12 -13.76
C ALA A 122 65.44 36.89 -12.34
N ALA A 123 64.74 37.85 -11.77
CA ALA A 123 63.99 37.66 -10.52
C ALA A 123 62.81 36.68 -10.72
N ASN A 124 62.59 35.80 -9.73
CA ASN A 124 61.47 34.90 -9.78
C ASN A 124 60.12 35.67 -9.72
N PRO A 125 59.30 35.63 -10.75
CA PRO A 125 58.02 36.34 -10.78
C PRO A 125 56.92 35.66 -9.95
N THR A 126 57.15 34.39 -9.50
CA THR A 126 56.17 33.57 -8.79
C THR A 126 56.33 33.70 -7.29
N SER A 127 55.41 34.37 -6.64
CA SER A 127 55.34 34.45 -5.17
C SER A 127 54.54 33.28 -4.57
N ILE A 128 54.76 32.96 -3.29
CA ILE A 128 53.93 31.99 -2.57
C ILE A 128 52.46 32.43 -2.55
N THR A 129 52.19 33.72 -2.41
CA THR A 129 50.85 34.28 -2.46
C THR A 129 50.14 33.98 -3.80
N ASN A 130 50.85 34.11 -4.94
CA ASN A 130 50.32 33.77 -6.25
C ASN A 130 50.00 32.29 -6.38
N LEU A 131 50.83 31.41 -5.79
CA LEU A 131 50.60 29.97 -5.80
C LEU A 131 49.36 29.56 -4.96
N VAL A 132 49.21 30.20 -3.80
CA VAL A 132 48.01 29.97 -2.96
C VAL A 132 46.78 30.47 -3.67
N ALA A 133 46.82 31.65 -4.31
CA ALA A 133 45.74 32.16 -5.10
C ALA A 133 45.36 31.23 -6.28
N LEU A 134 46.39 30.70 -6.97
CA LEU A 134 46.22 29.76 -8.06
C LEU A 134 45.56 28.45 -7.55
N LEU A 135 46.03 27.90 -6.43
CA LEU A 135 45.47 26.69 -5.83
C LEU A 135 43.98 26.88 -5.45
N ILE A 136 43.63 28.02 -4.84
CA ILE A 136 42.28 28.36 -4.49
C ILE A 136 41.40 28.49 -5.77
N CYS A 137 41.94 29.14 -6.81
CA CYS A 137 41.26 29.28 -8.08
C CYS A 137 40.99 27.95 -8.81
N LEU A 138 41.96 27.02 -8.70
CA LEU A 138 41.85 25.68 -9.28
C LEU A 138 40.98 24.75 -8.45
N ALA A 139 40.75 25.02 -7.17
CA ALA A 139 39.99 24.15 -6.29
C ALA A 139 38.52 24.03 -6.80
N PRO A 140 38.01 22.79 -7.04
CA PRO A 140 36.71 22.59 -7.68
C PRO A 140 35.53 22.74 -6.70
N THR A 141 35.53 23.82 -5.91
CA THR A 141 34.52 24.08 -4.85
C THR A 141 33.11 24.28 -5.39
N THR A 142 32.97 24.81 -6.59
CA THR A 142 31.68 25.09 -7.24
C THR A 142 30.95 23.85 -7.67
N ILE A 143 31.67 22.76 -8.00
CA ILE A 143 31.06 21.52 -8.47
C ILE A 143 30.25 20.85 -7.35
N GLY A 144 30.77 20.85 -6.11
CA GLY A 144 30.05 20.31 -4.96
C GLY A 144 28.76 21.06 -4.63
N ALA A 145 28.77 22.39 -4.76
CA ALA A 145 27.60 23.23 -4.55
C ALA A 145 26.56 23.05 -5.68
N LEU A 146 27.01 22.87 -6.93
CA LEU A 146 26.13 22.70 -8.08
C LEU A 146 25.29 21.42 -7.97
N LEU A 147 25.86 20.31 -7.48
CA LEU A 147 25.13 19.06 -7.30
C LEU A 147 23.95 19.22 -6.34
N SER A 148 24.15 19.93 -5.23
CA SER A 148 23.08 20.24 -4.27
C SER A 148 22.00 21.13 -4.90
N ALA A 149 22.38 22.13 -5.67
CA ALA A 149 21.45 23.03 -6.35
C ALA A 149 20.59 22.31 -7.40
N ILE A 150 21.19 21.39 -8.17
CA ILE A 150 20.47 20.56 -9.14
C ILE A 150 19.45 19.65 -8.42
N GLY A 151 19.85 19.04 -7.29
CA GLY A 151 18.94 18.22 -6.47
C GLY A 151 17.72 19.01 -5.97
N ILE A 152 17.93 20.24 -5.48
CA ILE A 152 16.84 21.13 -5.02
C ILE A 152 15.93 21.52 -6.17
N ALA A 153 16.49 21.89 -7.33
CA ALA A 153 15.70 22.24 -8.52
C ALA A 153 14.86 21.05 -9.02
N GLY A 154 15.44 19.84 -8.98
CA GLY A 154 14.72 18.60 -9.29
C GLY A 154 13.55 18.33 -8.34
N MET A 155 13.76 18.50 -7.03
CA MET A 155 12.69 18.38 -6.03
C MET A 155 11.55 19.37 -6.28
N SER A 156 11.89 20.62 -6.59
CA SER A 156 10.90 21.67 -6.89
C SER A 156 10.02 21.31 -8.09
N ARG A 157 10.61 20.79 -9.16
CA ARG A 157 9.87 20.34 -10.37
C ARG A 157 8.94 19.18 -10.08
N LEU A 158 9.39 18.18 -9.29
CA LEU A 158 8.56 17.03 -8.91
C LEU A 158 7.42 17.45 -8.00
N ASN A 159 7.67 18.37 -7.07
CA ASN A 159 6.61 18.90 -6.20
C ASN A 159 5.51 19.62 -7.00
N GLN A 160 5.87 20.36 -8.05
CA GLN A 160 4.90 20.95 -8.99
C GLN A 160 4.08 19.91 -9.75
N ALA A 161 4.61 18.69 -9.93
CA ALA A 161 3.93 17.55 -10.52
C ALA A 161 3.20 16.67 -9.47
N ASN A 162 3.02 17.16 -8.24
CA ASN A 162 2.43 16.43 -7.11
C ASN A 162 3.19 15.15 -6.73
N VAL A 163 4.50 15.10 -6.98
CA VAL A 163 5.38 14.01 -6.56
C VAL A 163 6.31 14.52 -5.46
N LEU A 164 6.13 14.02 -4.24
CA LEU A 164 6.97 14.36 -3.11
C LEU A 164 8.24 13.51 -3.12
N ALA A 165 9.37 14.14 -3.45
CA ALA A 165 10.68 13.49 -3.36
C ALA A 165 11.33 13.81 -2.02
N MET A 166 11.83 12.80 -1.32
CA MET A 166 12.43 12.95 0.01
C MET A 166 13.87 13.50 -0.01
N SER A 167 14.54 13.44 -1.15
CA SER A 167 15.88 14.01 -1.32
C SER A 167 16.24 14.15 -2.81
N GLY A 168 17.17 15.06 -3.13
CA GLY A 168 17.73 15.19 -4.48
C GLY A 168 18.40 13.90 -4.99
N ARG A 169 18.99 13.13 -4.09
CA ARG A 169 19.57 11.80 -4.41
C ARG A 169 18.53 10.78 -4.84
N ALA A 170 17.36 10.80 -4.22
CA ALA A 170 16.27 9.90 -4.61
C ALA A 170 15.80 10.18 -6.05
N ILE A 171 15.83 11.44 -6.47
CA ILE A 171 15.47 11.85 -7.84
C ILE A 171 16.50 11.35 -8.84
N GLU A 172 17.79 11.53 -8.52
CA GLU A 172 18.89 11.04 -9.35
C GLU A 172 18.84 9.53 -9.50
N ALA A 173 18.71 8.81 -8.37
CA ALA A 173 18.58 7.35 -8.37
C ALA A 173 17.36 6.85 -9.13
N ALA A 174 16.24 7.59 -9.08
CA ALA A 174 15.04 7.24 -9.83
C ALA A 174 15.22 7.39 -11.36
N GLY A 175 16.10 8.28 -11.80
CA GLY A 175 16.46 8.46 -13.22
C GLY A 175 17.29 7.30 -13.78
N ASP A 176 18.04 6.60 -12.93
CA ASP A 176 18.95 5.50 -13.31
C ASP A 176 18.33 4.10 -13.07
N VAL A 177 17.04 4.05 -12.73
CA VAL A 177 16.35 2.77 -12.48
C VAL A 177 16.16 2.00 -13.78
N ASP A 178 16.70 0.81 -13.84
CA ASP A 178 16.51 -0.17 -14.92
C ASP A 178 15.49 -1.27 -14.57
N THR A 179 15.23 -1.46 -13.27
CA THR A 179 14.30 -2.47 -12.77
C THR A 179 13.39 -1.89 -11.69
N LEU A 180 12.07 -1.98 -11.91
CA LEU A 180 11.05 -1.50 -10.99
C LEU A 180 10.31 -2.68 -10.35
N LEU A 181 10.37 -2.77 -9.03
CA LEU A 181 9.58 -3.71 -8.23
C LEU A 181 8.27 -3.06 -7.84
N LEU A 182 7.17 -3.68 -8.21
CA LEU A 182 5.82 -3.17 -7.96
C LEU A 182 5.07 -4.09 -7.01
N ASP A 183 4.46 -3.52 -6.00
CA ASP A 183 3.45 -4.22 -5.21
C ASP A 183 2.14 -4.31 -6.01
N LYS A 184 1.33 -5.35 -5.74
CA LYS A 184 0.04 -5.54 -6.38
C LYS A 184 -1.02 -4.64 -5.76
N THR A 185 -1.22 -4.78 -4.45
CA THR A 185 -2.34 -4.17 -3.72
C THR A 185 -2.14 -2.67 -3.52
N GLY A 186 -3.13 -1.86 -3.91
CA GLY A 186 -3.04 -0.40 -3.82
C GLY A 186 -2.15 0.29 -4.85
N THR A 187 -1.19 -0.43 -5.49
CA THR A 187 -0.31 0.09 -6.54
C THR A 187 -0.86 -0.23 -7.94
N ILE A 188 -0.97 -1.48 -8.30
CA ILE A 188 -1.53 -1.96 -9.57
C ILE A 188 -3.05 -2.01 -9.48
N THR A 189 -3.57 -2.42 -8.34
CA THR A 189 -4.99 -2.50 -8.04
C THR A 189 -5.46 -1.33 -7.19
N LEU A 190 -6.77 -1.19 -7.01
CA LEU A 190 -7.36 -0.13 -6.19
C LEU A 190 -7.09 -0.32 -4.69
N GLY A 191 -6.71 -1.54 -4.27
CA GLY A 191 -6.52 -1.89 -2.87
C GLY A 191 -7.83 -2.14 -2.11
N ASN A 192 -8.97 -2.05 -2.79
CA ASN A 192 -10.28 -2.35 -2.24
C ASN A 192 -10.92 -3.46 -3.07
N ARG A 193 -11.49 -4.45 -2.38
CA ARG A 193 -12.26 -5.49 -3.07
C ARG A 193 -13.59 -4.92 -3.53
N GLN A 194 -13.90 -5.07 -4.80
CA GLN A 194 -15.15 -4.61 -5.40
C GLN A 194 -15.93 -5.78 -5.96
N ALA A 195 -17.26 -5.66 -5.92
CA ALA A 195 -18.14 -6.64 -6.53
C ALA A 195 -17.95 -6.64 -8.05
N ASP A 196 -17.72 -7.82 -8.60
CA ASP A 196 -17.47 -8.05 -10.03
C ASP A 196 -18.61 -8.82 -10.70
N ALA A 197 -19.18 -9.81 -10.00
CA ALA A 197 -20.23 -10.64 -10.56
C ALA A 197 -21.21 -11.16 -9.50
N PHE A 198 -22.46 -11.37 -9.95
CA PHE A 198 -23.48 -12.12 -9.22
C PHE A 198 -23.59 -13.50 -9.87
N ILE A 199 -23.36 -14.57 -9.13
CA ILE A 199 -23.37 -15.95 -9.64
C ILE A 199 -24.48 -16.70 -8.92
N PRO A 200 -25.69 -16.82 -9.56
CA PRO A 200 -26.81 -17.51 -8.96
C PRO A 200 -26.57 -19.02 -8.91
N VAL A 201 -27.22 -19.71 -7.96
CA VAL A 201 -27.23 -21.17 -7.84
C VAL A 201 -28.66 -21.69 -7.71
N ASP A 202 -28.83 -23.01 -7.82
CA ASP A 202 -30.12 -23.71 -7.60
C ASP A 202 -31.28 -23.14 -8.40
N GLY A 203 -31.03 -22.64 -9.64
CA GLY A 203 -32.05 -22.14 -10.56
C GLY A 203 -32.54 -20.73 -10.29
N HIS A 204 -31.93 -20.00 -9.35
CA HIS A 204 -32.21 -18.57 -9.15
C HIS A 204 -31.72 -17.73 -10.33
N LYS A 205 -32.37 -16.57 -10.54
CA LYS A 205 -31.92 -15.63 -11.57
C LYS A 205 -30.89 -14.65 -11.02
N GLU A 206 -29.96 -14.22 -11.87
CA GLU A 206 -28.91 -13.24 -11.50
C GLU A 206 -29.52 -11.95 -10.91
N MET A 207 -30.64 -11.48 -11.50
CA MET A 207 -31.34 -10.28 -11.01
C MET A 207 -31.95 -10.47 -9.59
N GLU A 208 -32.46 -11.66 -9.27
CA GLU A 208 -32.99 -11.97 -7.94
C GLU A 208 -31.88 -11.96 -6.89
N LEU A 209 -30.73 -12.55 -7.24
CA LEU A 209 -29.54 -12.53 -6.39
C LEU A 209 -29.02 -11.11 -6.20
N ALA A 210 -28.95 -10.31 -7.27
CA ALA A 210 -28.49 -8.94 -7.20
C ALA A 210 -29.41 -8.07 -6.33
N ASP A 211 -30.73 -8.26 -6.40
CA ASP A 211 -31.71 -7.56 -5.56
C ASP A 211 -31.53 -7.92 -4.08
N ALA A 212 -31.39 -9.21 -3.76
CA ALA A 212 -31.16 -9.68 -2.40
C ALA A 212 -29.80 -9.19 -1.84
N ALA A 213 -28.75 -9.25 -2.67
CA ALA A 213 -27.43 -8.78 -2.31
C ALA A 213 -27.42 -7.26 -2.07
N GLN A 214 -28.09 -6.47 -2.91
CA GLN A 214 -28.22 -5.04 -2.72
C GLN A 214 -28.94 -4.73 -1.41
N LEU A 215 -30.12 -5.32 -1.17
CA LEU A 215 -30.91 -5.08 0.04
C LEU A 215 -30.12 -5.38 1.31
N SER A 216 -29.40 -6.51 1.35
CA SER A 216 -28.55 -6.88 2.48
C SER A 216 -27.28 -6.03 2.64
N SER A 217 -27.00 -5.17 1.66
CA SER A 217 -25.82 -4.29 1.66
C SER A 217 -26.14 -2.81 1.90
N LEU A 218 -27.41 -2.42 1.99
CA LEU A 218 -27.80 -1.01 2.10
C LEU A 218 -27.34 -0.35 3.41
N ALA A 219 -27.25 -1.12 4.50
CA ALA A 219 -26.72 -0.66 5.78
C ALA A 219 -25.24 -1.00 5.99
N ASP A 220 -24.60 -1.60 4.99
CA ASP A 220 -23.21 -2.00 5.05
C ASP A 220 -22.33 -0.86 4.54
N GLU A 221 -21.73 -0.11 5.46
CA GLU A 221 -20.88 1.05 5.14
C GLU A 221 -19.49 0.67 4.64
N THR A 222 -19.17 -0.63 4.60
CA THR A 222 -17.87 -1.11 4.08
C THR A 222 -17.74 -0.81 2.58
N PRO A 223 -16.51 -0.65 2.06
CA PRO A 223 -16.27 -0.49 0.62
C PRO A 223 -16.87 -1.63 -0.20
N GLU A 224 -16.82 -2.85 0.32
CA GLU A 224 -17.40 -4.06 -0.28
C GLU A 224 -18.93 -3.96 -0.38
N GLY A 225 -19.60 -3.58 0.70
CA GLY A 225 -21.05 -3.39 0.72
C GLY A 225 -21.52 -2.34 -0.28
N ARG A 226 -20.83 -1.19 -0.30
CA ARG A 226 -21.10 -0.12 -1.27
C ARG A 226 -20.89 -0.58 -2.71
N SER A 227 -19.86 -1.37 -2.98
CA SER A 227 -19.58 -1.87 -4.33
C SER A 227 -20.64 -2.82 -4.84
N ILE A 228 -21.26 -3.63 -3.98
CA ILE A 228 -22.39 -4.50 -4.32
C ILE A 228 -23.62 -3.68 -4.75
N VAL A 229 -23.91 -2.62 -4.00
CA VAL A 229 -25.02 -1.70 -4.33
C VAL A 229 -24.79 -1.01 -5.68
N VAL A 230 -23.56 -0.55 -5.94
CA VAL A 230 -23.18 0.07 -7.21
C VAL A 230 -23.31 -0.91 -8.37
N LEU A 231 -22.77 -2.12 -8.23
CA LEU A 231 -22.84 -3.15 -9.29
C LEU A 231 -24.29 -3.55 -9.61
N ALA A 232 -25.14 -3.72 -8.58
CA ALA A 232 -26.54 -4.03 -8.78
C ALA A 232 -27.29 -2.91 -9.51
N LYS A 233 -26.97 -1.64 -9.20
CA LYS A 233 -27.54 -0.48 -9.88
C LYS A 233 -27.08 -0.40 -11.34
N GLU A 234 -25.81 -0.59 -11.61
CA GLU A 234 -25.24 -0.48 -12.96
C GLU A 234 -25.71 -1.62 -13.89
N ARG A 235 -25.72 -2.86 -13.39
CA ARG A 235 -26.12 -4.02 -14.21
C ARG A 235 -27.61 -4.19 -14.41
N PHE A 236 -28.40 -3.90 -13.39
CA PHE A 236 -29.84 -4.22 -13.39
C PHE A 236 -30.73 -3.00 -13.19
N GLY A 237 -30.18 -1.79 -13.03
CA GLY A 237 -30.96 -0.58 -12.80
C GLY A 237 -31.67 -0.58 -11.44
N ILE A 238 -31.29 -1.46 -10.51
CA ILE A 238 -31.93 -1.58 -9.20
C ILE A 238 -31.68 -0.30 -8.41
N ARG A 239 -32.73 0.45 -8.07
CA ARG A 239 -32.65 1.68 -7.29
C ARG A 239 -32.88 1.39 -5.82
N ALA A 240 -32.33 2.27 -4.95
CA ALA A 240 -32.66 2.22 -3.53
C ALA A 240 -34.16 2.35 -3.31
N ARG A 241 -34.67 1.49 -2.43
CA ARG A 241 -36.10 1.51 -2.02
C ARG A 241 -36.24 2.34 -0.75
N ASN A 242 -37.45 2.85 -0.51
CA ASN A 242 -37.76 3.51 0.76
C ASN A 242 -37.86 2.43 1.87
N MET A 243 -36.87 2.39 2.76
CA MET A 243 -36.77 1.37 3.81
C MET A 243 -37.81 1.54 4.92
N GLU A 244 -38.30 2.77 5.13
CA GLU A 244 -39.37 3.03 6.10
C GLU A 244 -40.71 2.39 5.70
N GLU A 245 -40.99 2.35 4.40
CA GLU A 245 -42.18 1.69 3.88
C GLU A 245 -42.12 0.16 3.96
N LEU A 246 -40.92 -0.41 4.00
CA LEU A 246 -40.71 -1.86 4.06
C LEU A 246 -40.68 -2.40 5.49
N GLN A 247 -40.74 -1.57 6.53
CA GLN A 247 -40.56 -1.97 7.93
C GLN A 247 -39.30 -2.83 8.12
N ALA A 248 -38.20 -2.43 7.48
CA ALA A 248 -37.01 -3.19 7.39
C ALA A 248 -36.17 -3.03 8.64
N SER A 249 -35.67 -4.14 9.19
CA SER A 249 -34.68 -4.18 10.27
C SER A 249 -33.34 -4.66 9.72
N PHE A 250 -32.30 -3.84 9.87
CA PHE A 250 -30.96 -4.21 9.42
C PHE A 250 -30.24 -5.03 10.46
N VAL A 251 -29.54 -6.07 9.98
CA VAL A 251 -28.63 -6.90 10.77
C VAL A 251 -27.20 -6.45 10.43
N PRO A 252 -26.53 -5.69 11.31
CA PRO A 252 -25.19 -5.23 11.04
C PRO A 252 -24.19 -6.39 10.98
N PHE A 253 -23.11 -6.21 10.25
CA PHE A 253 -22.01 -7.17 10.25
C PHE A 253 -21.35 -7.19 11.64
N THR A 254 -21.11 -8.39 12.17
CA THR A 254 -20.29 -8.58 13.36
C THR A 254 -19.19 -9.59 13.09
N ALA A 255 -18.02 -9.41 13.71
CA ALA A 255 -16.89 -10.34 13.57
C ALA A 255 -17.26 -11.76 14.06
N LYS A 256 -18.16 -11.87 15.03
CA LYS A 256 -18.64 -13.14 15.59
C LYS A 256 -19.57 -13.89 14.64
N THR A 257 -20.52 -13.20 14.01
CA THR A 257 -21.47 -13.83 13.08
C THR A 257 -20.92 -13.94 11.68
N ARG A 258 -20.03 -13.05 11.27
CA ARG A 258 -19.45 -12.89 9.93
C ARG A 258 -20.50 -12.81 8.82
N MET A 259 -21.65 -12.25 9.18
CA MET A 259 -22.82 -12.05 8.33
C MET A 259 -23.40 -10.67 8.58
N SER A 260 -23.94 -10.07 7.53
CA SER A 260 -24.85 -8.92 7.59
C SER A 260 -26.15 -9.25 6.86
N GLY A 261 -27.18 -8.45 7.03
CA GLY A 261 -28.43 -8.74 6.35
C GLY A 261 -29.55 -7.74 6.65
N ILE A 262 -30.74 -8.14 6.24
CA ILE A 262 -31.95 -7.38 6.41
C ILE A 262 -33.14 -8.32 6.65
N ASP A 263 -34.03 -7.93 7.56
CA ASP A 263 -35.30 -8.56 7.80
C ASP A 263 -36.41 -7.61 7.37
N TYR A 264 -37.28 -8.04 6.46
CA TYR A 264 -38.36 -7.22 5.96
C TYR A 264 -39.54 -8.09 5.51
N ASN A 265 -40.78 -7.66 5.82
CA ASN A 265 -42.00 -8.36 5.42
C ASN A 265 -41.97 -9.90 5.63
N GLY A 266 -41.42 -10.36 6.76
CA GLY A 266 -41.29 -11.78 7.08
C GLY A 266 -40.25 -12.53 6.26
N ASN A 267 -39.40 -11.84 5.50
CA ASN A 267 -38.24 -12.40 4.81
C ASN A 267 -36.96 -12.04 5.55
N GLU A 268 -36.05 -13.00 5.62
CA GLU A 268 -34.71 -12.82 6.14
C GLU A 268 -33.70 -12.98 5.00
N ILE A 269 -32.90 -11.94 4.74
CA ILE A 269 -31.76 -12.04 3.82
C ILE A 269 -30.48 -11.92 4.62
N ARG A 270 -29.54 -12.83 4.37
CA ARG A 270 -28.22 -12.84 4.99
C ARG A 270 -27.15 -12.91 3.92
N LYS A 271 -26.10 -12.13 4.10
CA LYS A 271 -24.92 -12.08 3.24
C LYS A 271 -23.68 -12.20 4.12
N GLY A 272 -22.71 -13.03 3.72
CA GLY A 272 -21.49 -13.19 4.52
C GLY A 272 -20.53 -14.26 4.01
N ALA A 273 -19.57 -14.61 4.85
CA ALA A 273 -18.61 -15.64 4.56
C ALA A 273 -19.30 -17.02 4.36
N ALA A 274 -18.77 -17.83 3.44
CA ALA A 274 -19.40 -19.07 3.02
C ALA A 274 -19.68 -20.04 4.18
N ASP A 275 -18.77 -20.18 5.12
CA ASP A 275 -18.93 -21.02 6.30
C ASP A 275 -19.99 -20.49 7.28
N ALA A 276 -20.08 -19.16 7.44
CA ALA A 276 -21.09 -18.53 8.28
C ALA A 276 -22.48 -18.69 7.70
N ILE A 277 -22.64 -18.48 6.38
CA ILE A 277 -23.92 -18.68 5.69
C ILE A 277 -24.29 -20.16 5.66
N LYS A 278 -23.33 -21.07 5.49
CA LYS A 278 -23.60 -22.52 5.57
C LYS A 278 -24.19 -22.89 6.94
N ALA A 279 -23.58 -22.43 8.02
CA ALA A 279 -24.10 -22.65 9.38
C ALA A 279 -25.48 -22.00 9.61
N TYR A 280 -25.76 -20.87 8.96
CA TYR A 280 -27.09 -20.24 9.00
C TYR A 280 -28.14 -21.09 8.27
N VAL A 281 -27.83 -21.53 7.04
CA VAL A 281 -28.71 -22.37 6.20
C VAL A 281 -29.01 -23.70 6.89
N ASP A 282 -28.00 -24.37 7.45
CA ASP A 282 -28.14 -25.64 8.17
C ASP A 282 -29.08 -25.51 9.40
N ARG A 283 -28.96 -24.39 10.16
CA ARG A 283 -29.86 -24.10 11.30
C ARG A 283 -31.33 -23.91 10.90
N HIS A 284 -31.57 -23.45 9.66
CA HIS A 284 -32.92 -23.26 9.11
C HIS A 284 -33.44 -24.48 8.33
N GLY A 285 -32.71 -25.61 8.39
CA GLY A 285 -33.10 -26.85 7.70
C GLY A 285 -32.95 -26.79 6.18
N GLY A 286 -32.21 -25.82 5.66
CA GLY A 286 -31.85 -25.72 4.25
C GLY A 286 -30.66 -26.60 3.89
N ALA A 287 -30.33 -26.66 2.60
CA ALA A 287 -29.15 -27.36 2.09
C ALA A 287 -28.17 -26.39 1.44
N PHE A 288 -26.89 -26.56 1.73
CA PHE A 288 -25.84 -25.83 1.04
C PHE A 288 -25.39 -26.68 -0.17
N SER A 289 -25.72 -26.25 -1.38
CA SER A 289 -25.54 -27.06 -2.59
C SER A 289 -24.05 -27.24 -2.94
N ARG A 290 -23.72 -28.38 -3.59
CA ARG A 290 -22.36 -28.60 -4.13
C ARG A 290 -21.98 -27.56 -5.16
N GLU A 291 -22.94 -27.14 -5.99
CA GLU A 291 -22.72 -26.05 -6.96
C GLU A 291 -22.21 -24.79 -6.28
N CYS A 292 -22.82 -24.39 -5.17
CA CYS A 292 -22.35 -23.23 -4.38
C CYS A 292 -20.94 -23.45 -3.82
N GLU A 293 -20.65 -24.66 -3.26
CA GLU A 293 -19.31 -24.96 -2.76
C GLU A 293 -18.23 -24.89 -3.84
N ASP A 294 -18.51 -25.37 -5.04
CA ASP A 294 -17.58 -25.37 -6.16
C ASP A 294 -17.34 -23.95 -6.68
N ILE A 295 -18.37 -23.10 -6.71
CA ILE A 295 -18.26 -21.68 -7.06
C ILE A 295 -17.39 -20.94 -6.03
N VAL A 296 -17.65 -21.15 -4.73
CA VAL A 296 -16.87 -20.57 -3.62
C VAL A 296 -15.40 -20.95 -3.73
N LYS A 297 -15.10 -22.24 -3.94
CA LYS A 297 -13.72 -22.73 -4.11
C LYS A 297 -13.05 -22.14 -5.36
N ARG A 298 -13.77 -22.05 -6.47
CA ARG A 298 -13.25 -21.47 -7.72
C ARG A 298 -12.85 -20.01 -7.52
N ILE A 299 -13.74 -19.20 -6.92
CA ILE A 299 -13.47 -17.78 -6.66
C ILE A 299 -12.26 -17.62 -5.72
N ALA A 300 -12.21 -18.39 -4.63
CA ALA A 300 -11.11 -18.36 -3.68
C ALA A 300 -9.77 -18.75 -4.34
N ASN A 301 -9.75 -19.79 -5.17
CA ASN A 301 -8.56 -20.23 -5.91
C ASN A 301 -8.06 -19.18 -6.93
N GLN A 302 -8.95 -18.33 -7.44
CA GLN A 302 -8.62 -17.23 -8.34
C GLN A 302 -8.19 -15.95 -7.58
N GLY A 303 -8.14 -16.00 -6.24
CA GLY A 303 -7.76 -14.86 -5.40
C GLY A 303 -8.89 -13.86 -5.16
N GLY A 304 -10.11 -14.18 -5.54
CA GLY A 304 -11.32 -13.42 -5.22
C GLY A 304 -11.85 -13.74 -3.83
N THR A 305 -12.80 -12.94 -3.36
CA THR A 305 -13.54 -13.22 -2.12
C THR A 305 -14.98 -13.56 -2.46
N PRO A 306 -15.44 -14.78 -2.14
CA PRO A 306 -16.82 -15.16 -2.31
C PRO A 306 -17.64 -14.68 -1.10
N LEU A 307 -18.71 -13.93 -1.35
CA LEU A 307 -19.76 -13.64 -0.37
C LEU A 307 -21.01 -14.40 -0.77
N VAL A 308 -21.49 -15.29 0.10
CA VAL A 308 -22.70 -16.06 -0.13
C VAL A 308 -23.92 -15.28 0.33
N VAL A 309 -24.99 -15.33 -0.46
CA VAL A 309 -26.28 -14.70 -0.15
C VAL A 309 -27.32 -15.79 0.02
N ALA A 310 -28.05 -15.72 1.12
CA ALA A 310 -29.16 -16.63 1.42
C ALA A 310 -30.41 -15.84 1.78
N LYS A 311 -31.56 -16.38 1.41
CA LYS A 311 -32.89 -15.85 1.75
C LYS A 311 -33.73 -16.95 2.40
N ASN A 312 -34.28 -16.68 3.58
CA ASN A 312 -35.13 -17.61 4.34
C ASN A 312 -34.52 -19.01 4.48
N GLY A 313 -33.22 -19.07 4.84
CA GLY A 313 -32.51 -20.33 5.01
C GLY A 313 -32.15 -21.08 3.72
N ARG A 314 -32.32 -20.48 2.53
CA ARG A 314 -31.93 -21.07 1.24
C ARG A 314 -30.88 -20.22 0.55
N VAL A 315 -29.86 -20.87 0.01
CA VAL A 315 -28.80 -20.18 -0.75
C VAL A 315 -29.39 -19.68 -2.07
N MET A 316 -29.11 -18.42 -2.42
CA MET A 316 -29.49 -17.82 -3.69
C MET A 316 -28.32 -17.78 -4.67
N GLY A 317 -27.09 -17.61 -4.16
CA GLY A 317 -25.91 -17.51 -4.98
C GLY A 317 -24.73 -16.89 -4.25
N VAL A 318 -23.73 -16.54 -5.05
CA VAL A 318 -22.46 -15.99 -4.59
C VAL A 318 -22.18 -14.66 -5.28
N VAL A 319 -21.79 -13.65 -4.51
CA VAL A 319 -21.23 -12.40 -5.03
C VAL A 319 -19.71 -12.55 -5.06
N GLU A 320 -19.13 -12.39 -6.22
CA GLU A 320 -17.68 -12.41 -6.39
C GLU A 320 -17.10 -11.03 -6.16
N LEU A 321 -16.20 -10.90 -5.17
CA LEU A 321 -15.42 -9.67 -4.95
C LEU A 321 -14.00 -9.88 -5.47
N LYS A 322 -13.53 -8.91 -6.27
CA LYS A 322 -12.17 -8.88 -6.82
C LYS A 322 -11.47 -7.58 -6.50
N ASP A 323 -10.16 -7.66 -6.41
CA ASP A 323 -9.30 -6.48 -6.37
C ASP A 323 -9.11 -5.98 -7.82
N ILE A 324 -9.70 -4.82 -8.13
CA ILE A 324 -9.76 -4.30 -9.50
C ILE A 324 -8.47 -3.58 -9.86
N VAL A 325 -7.92 -3.90 -11.02
CA VAL A 325 -6.77 -3.21 -11.60
C VAL A 325 -7.14 -1.77 -11.97
N LYS A 326 -6.30 -0.81 -11.56
CA LYS A 326 -6.48 0.60 -11.90
C LYS A 326 -6.50 0.82 -13.42
N GLN A 327 -7.34 1.72 -13.88
CA GLN A 327 -7.36 2.11 -15.29
C GLN A 327 -6.03 2.72 -15.72
N GLY A 328 -5.60 2.45 -16.95
CA GLY A 328 -4.36 2.99 -17.53
C GLY A 328 -3.08 2.29 -17.08
N VAL A 329 -3.12 1.28 -16.22
CA VAL A 329 -1.93 0.54 -15.76
C VAL A 329 -1.24 -0.19 -16.91
N LYS A 330 -2.01 -0.77 -17.82
CA LYS A 330 -1.47 -1.49 -18.99
C LYS A 330 -0.65 -0.56 -19.89
N GLU A 331 -1.15 0.63 -20.14
CA GLU A 331 -0.49 1.68 -20.92
C GLU A 331 0.78 2.15 -20.22
N LYS A 332 0.71 2.40 -18.90
CA LYS A 332 1.88 2.78 -18.11
C LYS A 332 2.98 1.72 -18.13
N PHE A 333 2.63 0.44 -18.07
CA PHE A 333 3.63 -0.63 -18.22
C PHE A 333 4.22 -0.69 -19.61
N ALA A 334 3.44 -0.40 -20.66
CA ALA A 334 3.97 -0.32 -22.02
C ALA A 334 4.96 0.84 -22.16
N ASP A 335 4.67 2.00 -21.55
CA ASP A 335 5.57 3.15 -21.57
C ASP A 335 6.86 2.90 -20.78
N LEU A 336 6.79 2.29 -19.61
CA LEU A 336 7.97 1.89 -18.83
C LEU A 336 8.88 0.94 -19.63
N ARG A 337 8.30 -0.04 -20.35
CA ARG A 337 9.07 -0.94 -21.20
C ARG A 337 9.73 -0.24 -22.39
N LYS A 338 9.07 0.76 -23.00
CA LYS A 338 9.67 1.60 -24.05
C LYS A 338 10.86 2.40 -23.53
N MET A 339 10.83 2.80 -22.26
CA MET A 339 11.95 3.45 -21.58
C MET A 339 13.09 2.49 -21.18
N GLY A 340 12.95 1.21 -21.48
CA GLY A 340 13.93 0.18 -21.10
C GLY A 340 13.81 -0.33 -19.67
N ILE A 341 12.80 0.10 -18.93
CA ILE A 341 12.61 -0.29 -17.53
C ILE A 341 11.93 -1.67 -17.46
N ARG A 342 12.60 -2.61 -16.78
CA ARG A 342 12.06 -3.93 -16.48
C ARG A 342 11.12 -3.83 -15.29
N THR A 343 9.87 -4.26 -15.44
CA THR A 343 8.88 -4.29 -14.36
C THR A 343 8.74 -5.70 -13.79
N ILE A 344 8.84 -5.82 -12.47
CA ILE A 344 8.66 -7.07 -11.73
C ILE A 344 7.56 -6.82 -10.70
N MET A 345 6.53 -7.67 -10.71
CA MET A 345 5.48 -7.64 -9.70
C MET A 345 5.85 -8.58 -8.57
N ASN A 346 5.91 -8.04 -7.34
CA ASN A 346 6.05 -8.85 -6.14
C ASN A 346 4.66 -9.37 -5.75
N TYR A 347 4.50 -10.68 -5.75
CA TYR A 347 3.27 -11.34 -5.38
C TYR A 347 3.52 -12.31 -4.22
N ARG A 348 2.89 -12.04 -3.10
CA ARG A 348 2.88 -12.98 -1.97
C ARG A 348 1.72 -13.96 -2.18
N ARG A 349 2.03 -15.23 -2.27
CA ARG A 349 1.01 -16.30 -2.27
C ARG A 349 0.51 -16.55 -0.88
#